data_357027ce13d3997abc75a7e840998e29
#
_entry.id   357027ce13d3997abc75a7e840998e29
#
_cell.length_a   1.000
_cell.length_b   1.000
_cell.length_c   1.000
_cell.angle_alpha   90.00
_cell.angle_beta   90.00
_cell.angle_gamma   90.00
#
_symmetry.space_group_name_H-M   'P 1'
#
loop_
_entity.id
_entity.type
_entity.pdbx_description
1 polymer ?
#
loop_
_entity_poly.entity_id
_entity_poly.type
_entity_poly.pdbx_seq_one_letter_code
_entity_poly.pdbx_strand_id
1 'polypeptide(L)'
;MIRRLQDSGDLVRAFPRVHFVGIGGTGMSGIAEVMLTLGYEVSGSDNSDNVATRRLAKLGARVMRGHSAANVLGTDCVVVSSAIRDDNPELMEARSQRIPIMPRAAMLAELMRFRRGIAVAGTHGKTTTTSLAAAVLSEGGLDPTFVIGGQLLAAGANAKLGGGQWLVAEADESDGSFLRLNPLMAVITNIDADHLENYGNDFARIQAAFAEFLQRLPFYGLSLLCIDDPEVAALAGRTPRHVMSYGMSENADVRAEDVVQDGPRMRFTLRLPEGTTTPVTLALPGRHNVLNALAAAAIGWQLGVAPGTIARALENFAGIGRRFNDLGEVTTSTGARVRVVDDYGHHPRELEAVFAAARGGWPDKRLVVAFQPHRYSRTRDQFDAFAAVLSTVDALVLSEVYPAGEAPIPGAD
;
A
#
# COMPACT_ATOMS: atom_id res chain seq x y z
N MET A 1 -34.26 -9.73 15.23
CA MET A 1 -34.84 -8.63 16.04
C MET A 1 -34.39 -7.32 15.45
N ILE A 2 -35.29 -6.51 14.89
CA ILE A 2 -34.91 -5.21 14.28
C ILE A 2 -34.70 -4.22 15.44
N ARG A 3 -33.46 -3.78 15.67
CA ARG A 3 -33.16 -2.71 16.65
C ARG A 3 -33.49 -1.35 16.03
N ARG A 4 -34.19 -0.49 16.76
CA ARG A 4 -34.41 0.89 16.34
C ARG A 4 -33.09 1.68 16.52
N LEU A 5 -32.64 2.32 15.45
CA LEU A 5 -31.47 3.18 15.41
C LEU A 5 -31.95 4.62 15.60
N GLN A 6 -31.57 5.26 16.69
CA GLN A 6 -32.01 6.62 17.01
C GLN A 6 -30.96 7.69 16.67
N ASP A 7 -29.65 7.29 16.54
CA ASP A 7 -28.56 8.19 16.17
C ASP A 7 -27.45 7.45 15.43
N SER A 8 -26.65 8.15 14.59
CA SER A 8 -25.51 7.56 13.86
C SER A 8 -24.41 7.01 14.79
N GLY A 9 -24.29 7.50 16.02
CA GLY A 9 -23.43 6.94 17.07
C GLY A 9 -23.92 5.61 17.62
N ASP A 10 -25.21 5.29 17.47
CA ASP A 10 -25.79 4.03 17.97
C ASP A 10 -25.56 2.84 17.03
N LEU A 11 -25.16 3.06 15.77
CA LEU A 11 -24.88 1.99 14.81
C LEU A 11 -23.71 1.10 15.25
N VAL A 12 -22.61 1.70 15.70
CA VAL A 12 -21.45 0.97 16.24
C VAL A 12 -21.84 0.17 17.47
N ARG A 13 -22.68 0.73 18.33
CA ARG A 13 -23.18 0.06 19.56
C ARG A 13 -24.21 -1.03 19.26
N ALA A 14 -24.90 -0.95 18.13
CA ALA A 14 -25.92 -1.95 17.76
C ALA A 14 -25.32 -3.25 17.21
N PHE A 15 -24.16 -3.18 16.53
CA PHE A 15 -23.46 -4.31 15.90
C PHE A 15 -21.95 -4.26 16.22
N PRO A 16 -21.56 -4.36 17.51
CA PRO A 16 -20.19 -4.07 17.90
C PRO A 16 -19.22 -5.21 17.61
N ARG A 17 -19.68 -6.45 17.38
CA ARG A 17 -18.84 -7.65 17.35
C ARG A 17 -18.45 -8.03 15.92
N VAL A 18 -17.19 -7.82 15.57
CA VAL A 18 -16.65 -8.11 14.25
C VAL A 18 -15.56 -9.17 14.35
N HIS A 19 -15.69 -10.19 13.51
CA HIS A 19 -14.72 -11.28 13.42
C HIS A 19 -13.93 -11.24 12.13
N PHE A 20 -12.61 -11.37 12.22
CA PHE A 20 -11.69 -11.34 11.09
C PHE A 20 -11.10 -12.72 10.81
N VAL A 21 -11.37 -13.30 9.63
CA VAL A 21 -10.77 -14.57 9.19
C VAL A 21 -9.45 -14.27 8.49
N GLY A 22 -8.34 -14.75 9.06
CA GLY A 22 -6.98 -14.39 8.65
C GLY A 22 -6.55 -13.02 9.18
N ILE A 23 -6.81 -12.75 10.46
CA ILE A 23 -6.61 -11.44 11.12
C ILE A 23 -5.15 -10.96 11.10
N GLY A 24 -4.18 -11.89 11.02
CA GLY A 24 -2.74 -11.58 11.00
C GLY A 24 -2.23 -11.12 9.65
N GLY A 25 -3.04 -11.17 8.58
CA GLY A 25 -2.69 -10.63 7.27
C GLY A 25 -2.51 -9.11 7.32
N THR A 26 -1.56 -8.57 6.54
CA THR A 26 -1.13 -7.16 6.61
C THR A 26 -2.31 -6.19 6.44
N GLY A 27 -3.14 -6.39 5.42
CA GLY A 27 -4.30 -5.52 5.19
C GLY A 27 -5.47 -5.77 6.15
N MET A 28 -5.59 -6.98 6.73
CA MET A 28 -6.63 -7.34 7.69
C MET A 28 -6.34 -6.74 9.06
N SER A 29 -5.10 -6.89 9.54
CA SER A 29 -4.68 -6.41 10.86
C SER A 29 -4.79 -4.89 11.00
N GLY A 30 -4.51 -4.14 9.94
CA GLY A 30 -4.69 -2.69 9.95
C GLY A 30 -6.14 -2.25 10.14
N ILE A 31 -7.07 -2.86 9.40
CA ILE A 31 -8.50 -2.59 9.54
C ILE A 31 -9.00 -2.99 10.94
N ALA A 32 -8.58 -4.16 11.43
CA ALA A 32 -8.92 -4.64 12.76
C ALA A 32 -8.45 -3.68 13.88
N GLU A 33 -7.24 -3.12 13.76
CA GLU A 33 -6.69 -2.14 14.70
C GLU A 33 -7.50 -0.84 14.70
N VAL A 34 -7.87 -0.32 13.54
CA VAL A 34 -8.73 0.87 13.42
C VAL A 34 -10.10 0.60 14.06
N MET A 35 -10.71 -0.55 13.81
CA MET A 35 -12.01 -0.91 14.38
C MET A 35 -11.97 -1.06 15.90
N LEU A 36 -10.91 -1.68 16.46
CA LEU A 36 -10.68 -1.73 17.92
C LEU A 36 -10.67 -0.33 18.53
N THR A 37 -9.94 0.59 17.90
CA THR A 37 -9.81 1.96 18.38
C THR A 37 -11.11 2.76 18.25
N LEU A 38 -11.96 2.40 17.28
CA LEU A 38 -13.34 2.94 17.15
C LEU A 38 -14.31 2.35 18.19
N GLY A 39 -13.88 1.38 18.99
CA GLY A 39 -14.69 0.79 20.06
C GLY A 39 -15.47 -0.46 19.65
N TYR A 40 -15.15 -1.08 18.51
CA TYR A 40 -15.69 -2.38 18.14
C TYR A 40 -15.07 -3.50 18.99
N GLU A 41 -15.85 -4.53 19.29
CA GLU A 41 -15.37 -5.78 19.85
C GLU A 41 -14.80 -6.65 18.73
N VAL A 42 -13.47 -6.64 18.59
CA VAL A 42 -12.80 -7.35 17.51
C VAL A 42 -12.35 -8.73 17.98
N SER A 43 -12.72 -9.73 17.21
CA SER A 43 -12.14 -11.07 17.28
C SER A 43 -11.58 -11.49 15.93
N GLY A 44 -10.74 -12.51 15.91
CA GLY A 44 -10.26 -13.05 14.64
C GLY A 44 -9.45 -14.32 14.80
N SER A 45 -9.28 -15.02 13.70
CA SER A 45 -8.53 -16.27 13.60
C SER A 45 -7.36 -16.14 12.64
N ASP A 46 -6.27 -16.85 12.91
CA ASP A 46 -5.14 -17.00 12.00
C ASP A 46 -4.42 -18.34 12.23
N ASN A 47 -3.84 -18.90 11.18
CA ASN A 47 -3.04 -20.12 11.29
C ASN A 47 -1.64 -19.86 11.86
N SER A 48 -1.15 -18.62 11.76
CA SER A 48 0.17 -18.19 12.22
C SER A 48 0.09 -17.31 13.47
N ASP A 49 1.05 -17.48 14.38
CA ASP A 49 1.33 -16.52 15.43
C ASP A 49 2.43 -15.56 14.93
N ASN A 50 2.04 -14.40 14.49
CA ASN A 50 2.94 -13.40 13.93
C ASN A 50 2.91 -12.08 14.73
N VAL A 51 3.71 -11.10 14.32
CA VAL A 51 3.81 -9.80 14.98
C VAL A 51 2.46 -9.08 15.01
N ALA A 52 1.66 -9.18 13.94
CA ALA A 52 0.36 -8.50 13.84
C ALA A 52 -0.67 -9.12 14.78
N THR A 53 -0.76 -10.46 14.86
CA THR A 53 -1.68 -11.15 15.76
C THR A 53 -1.37 -10.85 17.23
N ARG A 54 -0.08 -10.85 17.61
CA ARG A 54 0.36 -10.50 18.96
C ARG A 54 0.08 -9.03 19.31
N ARG A 55 0.26 -8.11 18.34
CA ARG A 55 -0.06 -6.70 18.52
C ARG A 55 -1.56 -6.50 18.76
N LEU A 56 -2.42 -7.09 17.92
CA LEU A 56 -3.87 -7.00 18.05
C LEU A 56 -4.36 -7.56 19.40
N ALA A 57 -3.79 -8.70 19.83
CA ALA A 57 -4.12 -9.25 21.15
C ALA A 57 -3.76 -8.29 22.30
N LYS A 58 -2.60 -7.60 22.22
CA LYS A 58 -2.23 -6.56 23.21
C LYS A 58 -3.16 -5.35 23.18
N LEU A 59 -3.77 -5.03 22.04
CA LEU A 59 -4.73 -3.95 21.86
C LEU A 59 -6.16 -4.36 22.32
N GLY A 60 -6.38 -5.63 22.69
CA GLY A 60 -7.65 -6.11 23.20
C GLY A 60 -8.47 -6.97 22.24
N ALA A 61 -7.94 -7.31 21.05
CA ALA A 61 -8.60 -8.27 20.17
C ALA A 61 -8.55 -9.69 20.75
N ARG A 62 -9.63 -10.44 20.58
CA ARG A 62 -9.65 -11.88 20.88
C ARG A 62 -9.14 -12.65 19.66
N VAL A 63 -7.85 -13.03 19.68
CA VAL A 63 -7.21 -13.77 18.58
C VAL A 63 -7.21 -15.26 18.87
N MET A 64 -7.73 -16.06 17.91
CA MET A 64 -7.74 -17.53 17.96
C MET A 64 -6.74 -18.10 16.97
N ARG A 65 -6.07 -19.17 17.36
CA ARG A 65 -5.19 -19.92 16.46
C ARG A 65 -5.96 -21.00 15.71
N GLY A 66 -5.86 -20.98 14.39
CA GLY A 66 -6.60 -21.90 13.50
C GLY A 66 -8.05 -21.47 13.29
N HIS A 67 -8.67 -22.05 12.28
CA HIS A 67 -10.03 -21.77 11.86
C HIS A 67 -11.01 -22.81 12.41
N SER A 68 -12.09 -22.36 13.05
CA SER A 68 -13.13 -23.21 13.61
C SER A 68 -14.49 -22.55 13.51
N ALA A 69 -15.54 -23.29 13.21
CA ALA A 69 -16.91 -22.83 13.19
C ALA A 69 -17.32 -22.10 14.48
N ALA A 70 -16.79 -22.54 15.63
CA ALA A 70 -17.08 -21.93 16.92
C ALA A 70 -16.58 -20.48 17.06
N ASN A 71 -15.59 -20.07 16.28
CA ASN A 71 -14.98 -18.75 16.38
C ASN A 71 -15.93 -17.61 15.99
N VAL A 72 -16.91 -17.87 15.13
CA VAL A 72 -17.86 -16.87 14.60
C VAL A 72 -19.17 -16.81 15.37
N LEU A 73 -19.36 -17.69 16.34
CA LEU A 73 -20.60 -17.70 17.11
C LEU A 73 -20.79 -16.40 17.90
N GLY A 74 -21.94 -15.80 17.70
CA GLY A 74 -22.34 -14.56 18.37
C GLY A 74 -21.68 -13.31 17.80
N THR A 75 -20.98 -13.37 16.65
CA THR A 75 -20.50 -12.18 15.94
C THR A 75 -21.62 -11.53 15.12
N ASP A 76 -21.51 -10.22 14.88
CA ASP A 76 -22.48 -9.45 14.10
C ASP A 76 -22.06 -9.35 12.64
N CYS A 77 -20.77 -9.50 12.34
CA CYS A 77 -20.20 -9.48 10.99
C CYS A 77 -18.90 -10.29 10.94
N VAL A 78 -18.64 -10.95 9.82
CA VAL A 78 -17.37 -11.63 9.51
C VAL A 78 -16.66 -10.89 8.39
N VAL A 79 -15.40 -10.54 8.59
CA VAL A 79 -14.55 -9.93 7.56
C VAL A 79 -13.58 -10.98 7.02
N VAL A 80 -13.45 -11.06 5.69
CA VAL A 80 -12.65 -12.07 5.02
C VAL A 80 -11.75 -11.45 3.95
N SER A 81 -10.52 -11.98 3.80
CA SER A 81 -9.64 -11.65 2.67
C SER A 81 -9.84 -12.61 1.51
N SER A 82 -9.44 -12.19 0.31
CA SER A 82 -9.46 -13.02 -0.91
C SER A 82 -8.58 -14.28 -0.83
N ALA A 83 -7.61 -14.32 0.12
CA ALA A 83 -6.76 -15.48 0.34
C ALA A 83 -7.47 -16.65 1.08
N ILE A 84 -8.65 -16.42 1.66
CA ILE A 84 -9.41 -17.42 2.41
C ILE A 84 -10.34 -18.17 1.45
N ARG A 85 -10.25 -19.49 1.45
CA ARG A 85 -11.06 -20.37 0.60
C ARG A 85 -12.51 -20.43 1.08
N ASP A 86 -13.43 -20.65 0.17
CA ASP A 86 -14.87 -20.73 0.45
C ASP A 86 -15.29 -21.90 1.34
N ASP A 87 -14.46 -22.96 1.42
CA ASP A 87 -14.63 -24.13 2.28
C ASP A 87 -14.14 -23.93 3.72
N ASN A 88 -13.70 -22.72 4.07
CA ASN A 88 -13.27 -22.38 5.44
C ASN A 88 -14.42 -22.59 6.44
N PRO A 89 -14.22 -23.30 7.56
CA PRO A 89 -15.27 -23.64 8.51
C PRO A 89 -15.96 -22.43 9.15
N GLU A 90 -15.26 -21.30 9.29
CA GLU A 90 -15.84 -20.05 9.80
C GLU A 90 -16.79 -19.41 8.80
N LEU A 91 -16.44 -19.45 7.49
CA LEU A 91 -17.31 -18.93 6.44
C LEU A 91 -18.55 -19.81 6.25
N MET A 92 -18.38 -21.14 6.35
CA MET A 92 -19.50 -22.07 6.27
C MET A 92 -20.48 -21.84 7.42
N GLU A 93 -19.99 -21.70 8.65
CA GLU A 93 -20.82 -21.42 9.81
C GLU A 93 -21.47 -20.03 9.74
N ALA A 94 -20.74 -19.00 9.34
CA ALA A 94 -21.32 -17.67 9.15
C ALA A 94 -22.49 -17.67 8.15
N ARG A 95 -22.37 -18.42 7.04
CA ARG A 95 -23.45 -18.61 6.06
C ARG A 95 -24.65 -19.35 6.68
N SER A 96 -24.41 -20.41 7.47
CA SER A 96 -25.46 -21.20 8.12
C SER A 96 -26.25 -20.34 9.12
N GLN A 97 -25.57 -19.49 9.87
CA GLN A 97 -26.15 -18.58 10.86
C GLN A 97 -26.66 -17.26 10.25
N ARG A 98 -26.54 -17.07 8.93
CA ARG A 98 -26.88 -15.82 8.21
C ARG A 98 -26.16 -14.61 8.78
N ILE A 99 -24.93 -14.77 9.25
CA ILE A 99 -24.04 -13.67 9.65
C ILE A 99 -23.52 -13.00 8.38
N PRO A 100 -23.59 -11.67 8.24
CA PRO A 100 -23.01 -10.97 7.09
C PRO A 100 -21.53 -11.25 6.94
N ILE A 101 -21.12 -11.62 5.72
CA ILE A 101 -19.70 -11.81 5.36
C ILE A 101 -19.29 -10.66 4.45
N MET A 102 -18.30 -9.89 4.88
CA MET A 102 -17.79 -8.73 4.16
C MET A 102 -16.38 -8.99 3.67
N PRO A 103 -16.07 -8.79 2.39
CA PRO A 103 -14.71 -8.71 1.92
C PRO A 103 -13.91 -7.60 2.63
N ARG A 104 -12.60 -7.81 2.82
CA ARG A 104 -11.68 -6.82 3.42
C ARG A 104 -11.84 -5.41 2.85
N ALA A 105 -11.90 -5.29 1.52
CA ALA A 105 -12.04 -3.99 0.86
C ALA A 105 -13.40 -3.34 1.10
N ALA A 106 -14.47 -4.12 1.25
CA ALA A 106 -15.79 -3.59 1.61
C ALA A 106 -15.77 -3.04 3.05
N MET A 107 -15.08 -3.70 3.99
CA MET A 107 -14.92 -3.18 5.35
C MET A 107 -14.08 -1.89 5.36
N LEU A 108 -13.01 -1.82 4.54
CA LEU A 108 -12.25 -0.58 4.37
C LEU A 108 -13.12 0.55 3.78
N ALA A 109 -13.99 0.24 2.82
CA ALA A 109 -14.95 1.20 2.27
C ALA A 109 -15.94 1.71 3.33
N GLU A 110 -16.39 0.82 4.25
CA GLU A 110 -17.22 1.24 5.39
C GLU A 110 -16.45 2.21 6.31
N LEU A 111 -15.17 1.95 6.60
CA LEU A 111 -14.35 2.89 7.38
C LEU A 111 -14.21 4.25 6.67
N MET A 112 -14.11 4.27 5.33
CA MET A 112 -14.07 5.52 4.54
C MET A 112 -15.38 6.32 4.61
N ARG A 113 -16.51 5.71 4.98
CA ARG A 113 -17.78 6.45 5.18
C ARG A 113 -17.74 7.37 6.40
N PHE A 114 -16.93 7.04 7.39
CA PHE A 114 -16.78 7.85 8.62
C PHE A 114 -15.68 8.90 8.50
N ARG A 115 -14.91 8.89 7.42
CA ARG A 115 -13.77 9.78 7.18
C ARG A 115 -13.73 10.22 5.71
N ARG A 116 -13.03 11.31 5.44
CA ARG A 116 -12.73 11.73 4.07
C ARG A 116 -11.63 10.85 3.49
N GLY A 117 -11.98 9.94 2.58
CA GLY A 117 -11.07 8.93 2.07
C GLY A 117 -10.10 9.50 1.02
N ILE A 118 -8.82 9.14 1.17
CA ILE A 118 -7.77 9.28 0.15
C ILE A 118 -7.32 7.88 -0.17
N ALA A 119 -7.52 7.43 -1.40
CA ALA A 119 -7.16 6.09 -1.84
C ALA A 119 -5.97 6.14 -2.80
N VAL A 120 -4.92 5.40 -2.51
CA VAL A 120 -3.71 5.32 -3.33
C VAL A 120 -3.71 4.00 -4.09
N ALA A 121 -3.94 4.09 -5.38
CA ALA A 121 -3.96 2.99 -6.34
C ALA A 121 -2.75 3.05 -7.29
N GLY A 122 -2.57 2.00 -8.07
CA GLY A 122 -1.51 1.83 -9.04
C GLY A 122 -0.78 0.51 -8.83
N THR A 123 -0.12 0.00 -9.85
CA THR A 123 0.55 -1.30 -9.77
C THR A 123 1.69 -1.27 -8.77
N HIS A 124 2.54 -0.23 -8.81
CA HIS A 124 3.72 -0.08 -7.96
C HIS A 124 3.67 1.21 -7.15
N GLY A 125 4.37 1.24 -6.00
CA GLY A 125 4.55 2.44 -5.18
C GLY A 125 3.41 2.77 -4.22
N LYS A 126 2.30 2.03 -4.19
CA LYS A 126 1.14 2.27 -3.30
C LYS A 126 1.54 2.47 -1.83
N THR A 127 2.23 1.49 -1.27
CA THR A 127 2.66 1.49 0.15
C THR A 127 3.51 2.71 0.48
N THR A 128 4.48 3.02 -0.37
CA THR A 128 5.38 4.16 -0.16
C THR A 128 4.62 5.48 -0.25
N THR A 129 3.79 5.64 -1.26
CA THR A 129 2.98 6.85 -1.45
C THR A 129 2.00 7.07 -0.30
N THR A 130 1.29 6.02 0.14
CA THR A 130 0.36 6.09 1.28
C THR A 130 1.10 6.47 2.57
N SER A 131 2.29 5.91 2.79
CA SER A 131 3.11 6.20 3.96
C SER A 131 3.64 7.64 3.97
N LEU A 132 4.14 8.12 2.83
CA LEU A 132 4.58 9.50 2.65
C LEU A 132 3.42 10.49 2.83
N ALA A 133 2.25 10.19 2.26
CA ALA A 133 1.04 11.00 2.43
C ALA A 133 0.62 11.08 3.91
N ALA A 134 0.61 9.94 4.61
CA ALA A 134 0.33 9.93 6.05
C ALA A 134 1.34 10.76 6.85
N ALA A 135 2.63 10.71 6.52
CA ALA A 135 3.67 11.50 7.15
C ALA A 135 3.49 13.00 6.89
N VAL A 136 3.24 13.40 5.64
CA VAL A 136 3.01 14.81 5.25
C VAL A 136 1.77 15.37 5.97
N LEU A 137 0.69 14.63 6.01
CA LEU A 137 -0.54 15.06 6.68
C LEU A 137 -0.37 15.13 8.20
N SER A 138 0.38 14.21 8.79
CA SER A 138 0.68 14.22 10.23
C SER A 138 1.55 15.41 10.60
N GLU A 139 2.62 15.71 9.84
CA GLU A 139 3.48 16.88 10.04
C GLU A 139 2.70 18.18 9.83
N GLY A 140 1.71 18.16 8.92
CA GLY A 140 0.77 19.26 8.68
C GLY A 140 -0.30 19.44 9.78
N GLY A 141 -0.28 18.64 10.86
CA GLY A 141 -1.24 18.72 11.98
C GLY A 141 -2.63 18.18 11.65
N LEU A 142 -2.81 17.46 10.55
CA LEU A 142 -4.10 16.91 10.14
C LEU A 142 -4.43 15.56 10.77
N ASP A 143 -3.49 14.96 11.51
CA ASP A 143 -3.59 13.68 12.26
C ASP A 143 -4.47 12.62 11.54
N PRO A 144 -4.04 12.12 10.36
CA PRO A 144 -4.86 11.23 9.56
C PRO A 144 -4.98 9.84 10.17
N THR A 145 -6.11 9.18 9.93
CA THR A 145 -6.18 7.72 9.98
C THR A 145 -5.46 7.16 8.77
N PHE A 146 -4.66 6.09 8.93
CA PHE A 146 -4.06 5.42 7.78
C PHE A 146 -4.15 3.89 7.88
N VAL A 147 -4.23 3.24 6.72
CA VAL A 147 -4.18 1.78 6.55
C VAL A 147 -3.23 1.48 5.39
N ILE A 148 -2.10 0.85 5.68
CA ILE A 148 -0.97 0.64 4.77
C ILE A 148 -0.67 -0.86 4.64
N GLY A 149 -0.28 -1.32 3.45
CA GLY A 149 0.14 -2.70 3.21
C GLY A 149 1.50 -3.08 3.84
N GLY A 150 2.31 -2.07 4.22
CA GLY A 150 3.59 -2.22 4.90
C GLY A 150 3.58 -1.66 6.32
N GLN A 151 4.68 -1.81 7.05
CA GLN A 151 4.86 -1.22 8.37
C GLN A 151 5.56 0.14 8.27
N LEU A 152 4.88 1.21 8.67
CA LEU A 152 5.49 2.53 8.81
C LEU A 152 6.44 2.53 10.01
N LEU A 153 7.74 2.71 9.78
CA LEU A 153 8.76 2.57 10.84
C LEU A 153 8.56 3.58 11.97
N ALA A 154 8.21 4.82 11.66
CA ALA A 154 7.94 5.85 12.66
C ALA A 154 6.76 5.51 13.59
N ALA A 155 5.74 4.82 13.09
CA ALA A 155 4.57 4.42 13.88
C ALA A 155 4.70 3.01 14.48
N GLY A 156 5.67 2.20 14.00
CA GLY A 156 5.79 0.79 14.36
C GLY A 156 4.54 -0.04 14.01
N ALA A 157 3.72 0.44 13.07
CA ALA A 157 2.40 -0.11 12.74
C ALA A 157 2.07 0.05 11.27
N ASN A 158 1.19 -0.79 10.77
CA ASN A 158 0.60 -0.69 9.42
C ASN A 158 -0.76 0.03 9.40
N ALA A 159 -1.28 0.41 10.56
CA ALA A 159 -2.43 1.28 10.65
C ALA A 159 -2.40 2.10 11.94
N LYS A 160 -3.09 3.23 11.92
CA LYS A 160 -3.32 4.09 13.08
C LYS A 160 -4.65 4.82 12.90
N LEU A 161 -5.46 4.87 13.93
CA LEU A 161 -6.59 5.81 13.99
C LEU A 161 -6.05 7.19 14.38
N GLY A 162 -6.23 8.19 13.53
CA GLY A 162 -5.98 9.59 13.83
C GLY A 162 -7.24 10.29 14.33
N GLY A 163 -7.07 11.42 15.01
CA GLY A 163 -8.16 12.29 15.42
C GLY A 163 -8.72 13.17 14.30
N GLY A 164 -8.01 13.26 13.16
CA GLY A 164 -8.38 14.07 12.02
C GLY A 164 -9.51 13.49 11.16
N GLN A 165 -9.96 14.27 10.18
CA GLN A 165 -11.07 13.91 9.30
C GLN A 165 -10.66 13.00 8.13
N TRP A 166 -9.35 12.83 7.88
CA TRP A 166 -8.83 12.14 6.72
C TRP A 166 -8.46 10.68 7.01
N LEU A 167 -8.73 9.82 6.05
CA LEU A 167 -8.29 8.43 6.04
C LEU A 167 -7.50 8.19 4.76
N VAL A 168 -6.23 7.83 4.89
CA VAL A 168 -5.35 7.48 3.77
C VAL A 168 -5.20 5.95 3.73
N ALA A 169 -5.52 5.34 2.61
CA ALA A 169 -5.45 3.89 2.47
C ALA A 169 -4.94 3.46 1.09
N GLU A 170 -4.31 2.30 1.06
CA GLU A 170 -3.98 1.61 -0.19
C GLU A 170 -5.25 1.06 -0.83
N ALA A 171 -5.35 1.22 -2.14
CA ALA A 171 -6.39 0.70 -2.99
C ALA A 171 -5.77 -0.41 -3.85
N ASP A 172 -6.05 -1.67 -3.48
CA ASP A 172 -5.46 -2.85 -4.08
C ASP A 172 -6.21 -3.23 -5.35
N GLU A 173 -5.55 -3.08 -6.50
CA GLU A 173 -6.09 -3.45 -7.82
C GLU A 173 -5.97 -4.93 -8.12
N SER A 174 -5.10 -5.65 -7.41
CA SER A 174 -4.70 -7.02 -7.76
C SER A 174 -5.87 -8.00 -7.93
N ASP A 175 -6.96 -7.81 -7.18
CA ASP A 175 -8.19 -8.61 -7.24
C ASP A 175 -9.43 -7.79 -7.66
N GLY A 176 -9.24 -6.56 -8.14
CA GLY A 176 -10.32 -5.63 -8.49
C GLY A 176 -11.09 -5.08 -7.29
N SER A 177 -10.67 -5.39 -6.07
CA SER A 177 -11.39 -5.00 -4.85
C SER A 177 -11.38 -3.50 -4.58
N PHE A 178 -10.40 -2.76 -5.12
CA PHE A 178 -10.32 -1.30 -5.04
C PHE A 178 -11.57 -0.59 -5.60
N LEU A 179 -12.30 -1.22 -6.53
CA LEU A 179 -13.55 -0.70 -7.08
C LEU A 179 -14.68 -0.60 -6.04
N ARG A 180 -14.50 -1.19 -4.85
CA ARG A 180 -15.46 -1.06 -3.74
C ARG A 180 -15.27 0.23 -2.94
N LEU A 181 -14.12 0.88 -3.09
CA LEU A 181 -13.80 2.11 -2.36
C LEU A 181 -14.51 3.32 -2.97
N ASN A 182 -14.88 4.28 -2.13
CA ASN A 182 -15.52 5.53 -2.53
C ASN A 182 -14.73 6.72 -1.94
N PRO A 183 -13.52 6.99 -2.42
CA PRO A 183 -12.69 8.05 -1.87
C PRO A 183 -13.12 9.45 -2.34
N LEU A 184 -12.69 10.49 -1.63
CA LEU A 184 -12.75 11.89 -2.10
C LEU A 184 -11.56 12.27 -2.97
N MET A 185 -10.41 11.64 -2.71
CA MET A 185 -9.21 11.78 -3.54
C MET A 185 -8.72 10.40 -3.94
N ALA A 186 -8.36 10.23 -5.20
CA ALA A 186 -7.74 9.03 -5.73
C ALA A 186 -6.38 9.37 -6.34
N VAL A 187 -5.34 8.66 -5.91
CA VAL A 187 -4.01 8.71 -6.51
C VAL A 187 -3.85 7.50 -7.42
N ILE A 188 -3.32 7.70 -8.64
CA ILE A 188 -2.83 6.61 -9.47
C ILE A 188 -1.35 6.86 -9.74
N THR A 189 -0.51 5.92 -9.28
CA THR A 189 0.95 6.02 -9.38
C THR A 189 1.47 5.58 -10.75
N ASN A 190 1.00 4.46 -11.23
CA ASN A 190 1.33 3.84 -12.52
C ASN A 190 0.34 2.72 -12.83
N ILE A 191 0.29 2.27 -14.09
CA ILE A 191 -0.51 1.11 -14.53
C ILE A 191 0.41 0.19 -15.31
N ASP A 192 0.59 -1.03 -14.80
CA ASP A 192 1.45 -2.04 -15.40
C ASP A 192 0.73 -3.38 -15.58
N ALA A 193 1.29 -4.24 -16.41
CA ALA A 193 0.77 -5.58 -16.69
C ALA A 193 1.18 -6.57 -15.57
N ASP A 194 0.63 -6.41 -14.38
CA ASP A 194 0.73 -7.36 -13.27
C ASP A 194 -0.66 -7.87 -12.89
N HIS A 195 -0.76 -9.02 -12.26
CA HIS A 195 -2.04 -9.63 -11.82
C HIS A 195 -3.07 -9.86 -12.94
N LEU A 196 -2.60 -10.05 -14.18
CA LEU A 196 -3.45 -10.22 -15.37
C LEU A 196 -4.44 -11.39 -15.25
N GLU A 197 -4.10 -12.43 -14.49
CA GLU A 197 -4.96 -13.58 -14.23
C GLU A 197 -6.32 -13.18 -13.66
N ASN A 198 -6.39 -12.15 -12.85
CA ASN A 198 -7.64 -11.64 -12.27
C ASN A 198 -8.44 -10.74 -13.23
N TYR A 199 -7.84 -10.38 -14.36
CA TYR A 199 -8.43 -9.57 -15.42
C TYR A 199 -8.59 -10.34 -16.74
N GLY A 200 -8.58 -11.69 -16.67
CA GLY A 200 -8.73 -12.55 -17.84
C GLY A 200 -7.57 -12.47 -18.82
N ASN A 201 -6.36 -12.19 -18.33
CA ASN A 201 -5.12 -11.99 -19.08
C ASN A 201 -5.21 -10.87 -20.15
N ASP A 202 -6.00 -9.84 -19.86
CA ASP A 202 -6.24 -8.73 -20.77
C ASP A 202 -5.88 -7.40 -20.08
N PHE A 203 -4.81 -6.76 -20.55
CA PHE A 203 -4.33 -5.49 -20.03
C PHE A 203 -5.36 -4.35 -20.19
N ALA A 204 -6.17 -4.38 -21.25
CA ALA A 204 -7.22 -3.38 -21.44
C ALA A 204 -8.29 -3.41 -20.31
N ARG A 205 -8.50 -4.58 -19.69
CA ARG A 205 -9.38 -4.68 -18.53
C ARG A 205 -8.82 -4.03 -17.28
N ILE A 206 -7.51 -4.10 -17.07
CA ILE A 206 -6.85 -3.36 -15.99
C ILE A 206 -7.02 -1.87 -16.21
N GLN A 207 -6.72 -1.37 -17.42
CA GLN A 207 -6.92 0.04 -17.78
C GLN A 207 -8.37 0.49 -17.56
N ALA A 208 -9.35 -0.33 -17.97
CA ALA A 208 -10.77 -0.06 -17.75
C ALA A 208 -11.13 -0.03 -16.26
N ALA A 209 -10.55 -0.92 -15.43
CA ALA A 209 -10.78 -0.94 -13.99
C ALA A 209 -10.25 0.34 -13.31
N PHE A 210 -9.07 0.85 -13.70
CA PHE A 210 -8.58 2.12 -13.20
C PHE A 210 -9.48 3.30 -13.64
N ALA A 211 -9.99 3.28 -14.88
CA ALA A 211 -10.95 4.27 -15.34
C ALA A 211 -12.26 4.23 -14.53
N GLU A 212 -12.78 3.01 -14.25
CA GLU A 212 -13.95 2.81 -13.39
C GLU A 212 -13.68 3.29 -11.96
N PHE A 213 -12.49 3.03 -11.42
CA PHE A 213 -12.12 3.48 -10.08
C PHE A 213 -12.19 5.01 -9.95
N LEU A 214 -11.72 5.76 -10.94
CA LEU A 214 -11.86 7.22 -10.93
C LEU A 214 -13.33 7.69 -10.99
N GLN A 215 -14.23 6.89 -11.57
CA GLN A 215 -15.65 7.21 -11.58
C GLN A 215 -16.31 7.05 -10.20
N ARG A 216 -15.68 6.33 -9.24
CA ARG A 216 -16.13 6.22 -7.85
C ARG A 216 -15.95 7.53 -7.06
N LEU A 217 -15.12 8.44 -7.55
CA LEU A 217 -15.01 9.77 -6.98
C LEU A 217 -16.34 10.54 -7.13
N PRO A 218 -16.77 11.32 -6.12
CA PRO A 218 -17.88 12.22 -6.30
C PRO A 218 -17.54 13.29 -7.35
N PHE A 219 -18.54 14.03 -7.84
CA PHE A 219 -18.31 15.03 -8.87
C PHE A 219 -17.33 16.14 -8.45
N TYR A 220 -17.18 16.38 -7.16
CA TYR A 220 -16.24 17.33 -6.55
C TYR A 220 -14.94 16.66 -6.06
N GLY A 221 -14.77 15.37 -6.33
CA GLY A 221 -13.56 14.63 -5.97
C GLY A 221 -12.38 14.95 -6.86
N LEU A 222 -11.18 14.63 -6.40
CA LEU A 222 -9.91 14.94 -7.07
C LEU A 222 -9.15 13.65 -7.43
N SER A 223 -8.73 13.57 -8.69
CA SER A 223 -7.78 12.57 -9.20
C SER A 223 -6.37 13.15 -9.21
N LEU A 224 -5.43 12.49 -8.53
CA LEU A 224 -3.99 12.82 -8.54
C LEU A 224 -3.28 11.78 -9.42
N LEU A 225 -2.79 12.19 -10.58
CA LEU A 225 -2.37 11.29 -11.65
C LEU A 225 -0.90 11.51 -12.04
N CYS A 226 -0.09 10.44 -12.00
CA CYS A 226 1.31 10.46 -12.42
C CYS A 226 1.41 10.49 -13.95
N ILE A 227 1.66 11.64 -14.54
CA ILE A 227 1.74 11.76 -15.99
C ILE A 227 3.08 11.33 -16.60
N ASP A 228 4.04 10.94 -15.78
CA ASP A 228 5.28 10.29 -16.25
C ASP A 228 5.04 8.83 -16.64
N ASP A 229 3.94 8.24 -16.20
CA ASP A 229 3.47 6.93 -16.68
C ASP A 229 2.54 7.15 -17.88
N PRO A 230 2.82 6.52 -19.05
CA PRO A 230 2.06 6.77 -20.28
C PRO A 230 0.59 6.32 -20.17
N GLU A 231 0.31 5.24 -19.44
CA GLU A 231 -1.05 4.72 -19.26
C GLU A 231 -1.87 5.66 -18.37
N VAL A 232 -1.25 6.17 -17.31
CA VAL A 232 -1.89 7.17 -16.42
C VAL A 232 -2.07 8.50 -17.15
N ALA A 233 -1.11 8.94 -17.96
CA ALA A 233 -1.24 10.13 -18.80
C ALA A 233 -2.42 10.02 -19.78
N ALA A 234 -2.55 8.85 -20.45
CA ALA A 234 -3.68 8.58 -21.33
C ALA A 234 -5.03 8.57 -20.56
N LEU A 235 -5.04 8.08 -19.32
CA LEU A 235 -6.21 8.09 -18.46
C LEU A 235 -6.58 9.52 -18.03
N ALA A 236 -5.60 10.37 -17.71
CA ALA A 236 -5.78 11.76 -17.34
C ALA A 236 -6.54 12.55 -18.43
N GLY A 237 -6.22 12.31 -19.70
CA GLY A 237 -6.89 12.97 -20.85
C GLY A 237 -8.34 12.51 -21.08
N ARG A 238 -8.81 11.44 -20.43
CA ARG A 238 -10.14 10.83 -20.66
C ARG A 238 -11.05 10.85 -19.45
N THR A 239 -10.53 11.14 -18.25
CA THR A 239 -11.36 11.16 -17.04
C THR A 239 -12.23 12.40 -16.94
N PRO A 240 -13.54 12.28 -16.62
CA PRO A 240 -14.43 13.41 -16.42
C PRO A 240 -14.36 14.00 -14.99
N ARG A 241 -13.33 13.69 -14.23
CA ARG A 241 -13.11 14.19 -12.86
C ARG A 241 -12.09 15.31 -12.85
N HIS A 242 -12.07 16.09 -11.78
CA HIS A 242 -10.99 17.05 -11.56
C HIS A 242 -9.66 16.30 -11.47
N VAL A 243 -8.69 16.76 -12.24
CA VAL A 243 -7.35 16.16 -12.31
C VAL A 243 -6.34 17.17 -11.81
N MET A 244 -5.43 16.74 -10.97
CA MET A 244 -4.14 17.36 -10.69
C MET A 244 -3.07 16.35 -11.10
N SER A 245 -2.25 16.73 -12.05
CA SER A 245 -1.14 15.91 -12.53
C SER A 245 0.08 16.07 -11.65
N TYR A 246 0.87 15.00 -11.53
CA TYR A 246 2.18 15.09 -10.91
C TYR A 246 3.21 14.26 -11.70
N GLY A 247 4.48 14.64 -11.59
CA GLY A 247 5.57 13.97 -12.30
C GLY A 247 6.85 14.79 -12.32
N MET A 248 7.84 14.33 -13.07
CA MET A 248 9.05 15.08 -13.42
C MET A 248 8.88 15.79 -14.77
N SER A 249 7.81 15.47 -15.50
CA SER A 249 7.45 16.10 -16.76
C SER A 249 7.17 17.60 -16.56
N GLU A 250 7.60 18.43 -17.50
CA GLU A 250 7.37 19.89 -17.48
C GLU A 250 5.89 20.27 -17.47
N ASN A 251 5.04 19.37 -17.96
CA ASN A 251 3.59 19.58 -18.05
C ASN A 251 2.83 19.18 -16.76
N ALA A 252 3.53 18.67 -15.73
CA ALA A 252 2.89 18.29 -14.48
C ALA A 252 2.58 19.52 -13.61
N ASP A 253 1.39 19.53 -12.98
CA ASP A 253 0.98 20.58 -12.06
C ASP A 253 1.85 20.61 -10.78
N VAL A 254 2.18 19.43 -10.27
CA VAL A 254 3.11 19.25 -9.15
C VAL A 254 4.33 18.48 -9.67
N ARG A 255 5.49 19.13 -9.67
CA ARG A 255 6.67 18.53 -10.33
C ARG A 255 7.96 18.64 -9.53
N ALA A 256 8.89 17.74 -9.83
CA ALA A 256 10.27 17.81 -9.34
C ALA A 256 11.21 18.27 -10.44
N GLU A 257 11.97 19.32 -10.15
CA GLU A 257 13.03 19.87 -10.99
C GLU A 257 14.40 19.57 -10.33
N ASP A 258 15.46 19.56 -11.12
CA ASP A 258 16.85 19.40 -10.63
C ASP A 258 17.07 18.15 -9.76
N VAL A 259 16.49 17.02 -10.19
CA VAL A 259 16.49 15.78 -9.41
C VAL A 259 17.87 15.13 -9.40
N VAL A 260 18.49 15.08 -8.23
CA VAL A 260 19.81 14.49 -8.00
C VAL A 260 19.74 13.48 -6.85
N GLN A 261 20.40 12.35 -7.02
CA GLN A 261 20.62 11.38 -5.93
C GLN A 261 21.91 11.71 -5.19
N ASP A 262 21.84 11.75 -3.87
CA ASP A 262 22.97 12.00 -2.96
C ASP A 262 23.01 10.88 -1.91
N GLY A 263 23.79 9.85 -2.20
CA GLY A 263 23.81 8.65 -1.37
C GLY A 263 22.42 8.01 -1.22
N PRO A 264 21.94 7.78 -0.01
CA PRO A 264 20.63 7.20 0.26
C PRO A 264 19.47 8.20 0.17
N ARG A 265 19.69 9.40 -0.33
CA ARG A 265 18.69 10.48 -0.39
C ARG A 265 18.52 11.00 -1.81
N MET A 266 17.35 11.59 -2.08
CA MET A 266 17.10 12.37 -3.28
C MET A 266 16.99 13.85 -2.94
N ARG A 267 17.58 14.72 -3.77
CA ARG A 267 17.40 16.17 -3.68
C ARG A 267 16.73 16.67 -4.95
N PHE A 268 15.77 17.56 -4.82
CA PHE A 268 15.08 18.17 -5.94
C PHE A 268 14.39 19.47 -5.53
N THR A 269 14.02 20.27 -6.50
CA THR A 269 13.14 21.44 -6.32
C THR A 269 11.70 20.98 -6.54
N LEU A 270 10.88 21.00 -5.50
CA LEU A 270 9.43 20.78 -5.60
C LEU A 270 8.80 22.06 -6.15
N ARG A 271 8.15 21.97 -7.30
CA ARG A 271 7.28 23.02 -7.85
C ARG A 271 5.83 22.64 -7.65
N LEU A 272 5.09 23.52 -7.02
CA LEU A 272 3.66 23.40 -6.77
C LEU A 272 2.86 24.27 -7.75
N PRO A 273 1.55 24.05 -7.92
CA PRO A 273 0.68 24.95 -8.66
C PRO A 273 0.89 26.41 -8.22
N GLU A 274 0.60 27.39 -9.11
CA GLU A 274 0.82 28.83 -8.89
C GLU A 274 2.30 29.24 -8.83
N GLY A 275 3.23 28.33 -9.17
CA GLY A 275 4.64 28.62 -9.32
C GLY A 275 5.45 28.61 -8.01
N THR A 276 4.85 28.27 -6.89
CA THR A 276 5.59 28.11 -5.62
C THR A 276 6.64 27.03 -5.72
N THR A 277 7.88 27.31 -5.33
CA THR A 277 8.99 26.34 -5.33
C THR A 277 9.57 26.17 -3.93
N THR A 278 10.02 24.95 -3.62
CA THR A 278 10.62 24.62 -2.34
C THR A 278 11.71 23.55 -2.53
N PRO A 279 12.93 23.74 -2.00
CA PRO A 279 13.92 22.67 -2.02
C PRO A 279 13.51 21.53 -1.11
N VAL A 280 13.67 20.30 -1.58
CA VAL A 280 13.33 19.07 -0.86
C VAL A 280 14.51 18.13 -0.82
N THR A 281 14.77 17.60 0.37
CA THR A 281 15.58 16.40 0.58
C THR A 281 14.65 15.27 0.98
N LEU A 282 14.57 14.23 0.16
CA LEU A 282 13.77 13.05 0.45
C LEU A 282 14.64 11.97 1.08
N ALA A 283 14.23 11.44 2.23
CA ALA A 283 14.95 10.39 2.96
C ALA A 283 14.83 8.98 2.34
N LEU A 284 14.52 8.88 1.06
CA LEU A 284 14.45 7.64 0.28
C LEU A 284 15.23 7.83 -1.03
N PRO A 285 16.04 6.84 -1.47
CA PRO A 285 16.74 6.90 -2.74
C PRO A 285 15.84 6.51 -3.93
N GLY A 286 16.27 6.90 -5.12
CA GLY A 286 15.66 6.48 -6.38
C GLY A 286 14.58 7.43 -6.91
N ARG A 287 14.58 7.61 -8.23
CA ARG A 287 13.64 8.49 -8.94
C ARG A 287 12.18 8.09 -8.74
N HIS A 288 11.87 6.79 -8.63
CA HIS A 288 10.52 6.29 -8.34
C HIS A 288 9.99 6.80 -6.99
N ASN A 289 10.87 6.97 -5.99
CA ASN A 289 10.48 7.54 -4.70
C ASN A 289 10.27 9.06 -4.77
N VAL A 290 10.91 9.75 -5.71
CA VAL A 290 10.56 11.16 -6.01
C VAL A 290 9.12 11.25 -6.52
N LEU A 291 8.69 10.37 -7.43
CA LEU A 291 7.30 10.32 -7.91
C LEU A 291 6.31 10.03 -6.76
N ASN A 292 6.64 9.06 -5.89
CA ASN A 292 5.83 8.77 -4.70
C ASN A 292 5.73 10.00 -3.76
N ALA A 293 6.82 10.74 -3.59
CA ALA A 293 6.88 11.96 -2.77
C ALA A 293 6.07 13.11 -3.40
N LEU A 294 6.07 13.24 -4.74
CA LEU A 294 5.26 14.25 -5.44
C LEU A 294 3.76 14.00 -5.25
N ALA A 295 3.31 12.73 -5.28
CA ALA A 295 1.93 12.40 -4.96
C ALA A 295 1.56 12.81 -3.53
N ALA A 296 2.43 12.52 -2.55
CA ALA A 296 2.22 12.93 -1.16
C ALA A 296 2.24 14.45 -1.00
N ALA A 297 3.13 15.15 -1.71
CA ALA A 297 3.19 16.62 -1.74
C ALA A 297 1.92 17.22 -2.35
N ALA A 298 1.41 16.65 -3.44
CA ALA A 298 0.15 17.06 -4.07
C ALA A 298 -1.04 16.94 -3.12
N ILE A 299 -1.14 15.82 -2.39
CA ILE A 299 -2.16 15.62 -1.33
C ILE A 299 -2.00 16.71 -0.25
N GLY A 300 -0.79 16.88 0.27
CA GLY A 300 -0.51 17.87 1.32
C GLY A 300 -0.88 19.28 0.89
N TRP A 301 -0.44 19.71 -0.30
CA TRP A 301 -0.74 21.02 -0.85
C TRP A 301 -2.26 21.24 -1.03
N GLN A 302 -2.95 20.24 -1.58
CA GLN A 302 -4.41 20.31 -1.76
C GLN A 302 -5.17 20.46 -0.43
N LEU A 303 -4.59 19.95 0.66
CA LEU A 303 -5.17 20.03 1.99
C LEU A 303 -4.62 21.19 2.84
N GLY A 304 -3.90 22.12 2.21
CA GLY A 304 -3.42 23.36 2.83
C GLY A 304 -2.18 23.18 3.71
N VAL A 305 -1.43 22.07 3.57
CA VAL A 305 -0.14 21.90 4.25
C VAL A 305 0.89 22.83 3.59
N ALA A 306 1.56 23.64 4.40
CA ALA A 306 2.55 24.61 3.91
C ALA A 306 3.73 23.89 3.22
N PRO A 307 4.29 24.45 2.11
CA PRO A 307 5.36 23.81 1.34
C PRO A 307 6.60 23.42 2.18
N GLY A 308 7.02 24.29 3.09
CA GLY A 308 8.14 23.99 4.01
C GLY A 308 7.82 22.86 5.00
N THR A 309 6.56 22.65 5.36
CA THR A 309 6.12 21.52 6.20
C THR A 309 6.13 20.21 5.40
N ILE A 310 5.70 20.27 4.13
CA ILE A 310 5.82 19.13 3.20
C ILE A 310 7.29 18.72 3.08
N ALA A 311 8.20 19.66 2.83
CA ALA A 311 9.64 19.38 2.71
C ALA A 311 10.21 18.74 3.98
N ARG A 312 9.88 19.26 5.17
CA ARG A 312 10.31 18.67 6.44
C ARG A 312 9.78 17.25 6.65
N ALA A 313 8.53 17.00 6.31
CA ALA A 313 7.95 15.66 6.44
C ALA A 313 8.69 14.64 5.56
N LEU A 314 9.05 15.01 4.34
CA LEU A 314 9.78 14.16 3.40
C LEU A 314 11.24 13.94 3.84
N GLU A 315 11.88 14.97 4.41
CA GLU A 315 13.24 14.88 4.93
C GLU A 315 13.35 14.00 6.19
N ASN A 316 12.37 14.09 7.07
CA ASN A 316 12.31 13.35 8.34
C ASN A 316 11.62 11.99 8.22
N PHE A 317 11.28 11.56 7.01
CA PHE A 317 10.60 10.30 6.79
C PHE A 317 11.47 9.12 7.21
N ALA A 318 11.03 8.38 8.23
CA ALA A 318 11.81 7.29 8.82
C ALA A 318 11.88 6.01 7.96
N GLY A 319 11.15 5.97 6.85
CA GLY A 319 11.11 4.80 5.97
C GLY A 319 9.96 3.83 6.28
N ILE A 320 9.92 2.76 5.51
CA ILE A 320 8.94 1.67 5.59
C ILE A 320 9.72 0.37 5.67
N GLY A 321 9.31 -0.54 6.54
CA GLY A 321 9.92 -1.85 6.63
C GLY A 321 9.89 -2.57 5.28
N ARG A 322 11.04 -3.11 4.88
CA ARG A 322 11.22 -3.82 3.61
C ARG A 322 10.95 -2.97 2.34
N ARG A 323 11.20 -1.66 2.38
CA ARG A 323 11.19 -0.77 1.22
C ARG A 323 12.45 0.06 1.24
N PHE A 324 13.47 -0.43 0.54
CA PHE A 324 14.85 0.06 0.58
C PHE A 324 15.33 0.33 2.03
N ASN A 325 15.04 -0.62 2.92
CA ASN A 325 15.33 -0.48 4.34
C ASN A 325 16.83 -0.70 4.59
N ASP A 326 17.56 0.36 4.88
CA ASP A 326 18.99 0.32 5.17
C ASP A 326 19.23 -0.27 6.58
N LEU A 327 19.73 -1.49 6.62
CA LEU A 327 20.06 -2.20 7.87
C LEU A 327 21.47 -1.84 8.39
N GLY A 328 22.19 -0.94 7.70
CA GLY A 328 23.50 -0.49 8.07
C GLY A 328 24.65 -1.31 7.49
N GLU A 329 25.85 -1.08 7.99
CA GLU A 329 27.07 -1.79 7.58
C GLU A 329 27.40 -2.93 8.54
N VAL A 330 27.72 -4.08 7.98
CA VAL A 330 28.23 -5.25 8.70
C VAL A 330 29.64 -5.57 8.23
N THR A 331 30.47 -6.11 9.12
CA THR A 331 31.81 -6.61 8.77
C THR A 331 31.73 -8.12 8.61
N THR A 332 32.13 -8.61 7.43
CA THR A 332 32.17 -10.05 7.13
C THR A 332 33.30 -10.75 7.90
N SER A 333 33.30 -12.08 7.92
CA SER A 333 34.38 -12.87 8.49
C SER A 333 35.75 -12.65 7.81
N THR A 334 35.75 -12.14 6.57
CA THR A 334 36.95 -11.78 5.82
C THR A 334 37.41 -10.33 6.06
N GLY A 335 36.73 -9.58 6.93
CA GLY A 335 37.02 -8.18 7.21
C GLY A 335 36.46 -7.16 6.20
N ALA A 336 35.71 -7.61 5.21
CA ALA A 336 35.06 -6.69 4.24
C ALA A 336 33.85 -5.99 4.87
N ARG A 337 33.67 -4.70 4.60
CA ARG A 337 32.50 -3.92 5.02
C ARG A 337 31.42 -3.99 3.95
N VAL A 338 30.26 -4.49 4.33
CA VAL A 338 29.09 -4.66 3.45
C VAL A 338 27.92 -3.87 4.03
N ARG A 339 27.29 -3.02 3.21
CA ARG A 339 25.99 -2.41 3.54
C ARG A 339 24.88 -3.36 3.17
N VAL A 340 23.94 -3.55 4.08
CA VAL A 340 22.79 -4.45 3.89
C VAL A 340 21.53 -3.62 3.73
N VAL A 341 20.82 -3.88 2.64
CA VAL A 341 19.52 -3.24 2.34
C VAL A 341 18.48 -4.33 2.16
N ASP A 342 17.34 -4.21 2.84
CA ASP A 342 16.19 -5.13 2.71
C ASP A 342 15.08 -4.44 1.90
N ASP A 343 14.65 -5.11 0.80
CA ASP A 343 13.56 -4.65 -0.04
C ASP A 343 12.57 -5.76 -0.35
N TYR A 344 11.31 -5.42 -0.48
CA TYR A 344 10.22 -6.34 -0.82
C TYR A 344 10.01 -6.49 -2.33
N GLY A 345 10.83 -5.88 -3.15
CA GLY A 345 10.75 -5.94 -4.62
C GLY A 345 10.60 -7.37 -5.11
N HIS A 346 9.53 -7.63 -5.85
CA HIS A 346 9.16 -8.96 -6.35
C HIS A 346 8.64 -8.94 -7.79
N HIS A 347 8.65 -7.78 -8.43
CA HIS A 347 8.36 -7.57 -9.84
C HIS A 347 9.62 -7.06 -10.56
N PRO A 348 9.91 -7.43 -11.83
CA PRO A 348 11.11 -6.98 -12.53
C PRO A 348 11.32 -5.46 -12.51
N ARG A 349 10.28 -4.66 -12.74
CA ARG A 349 10.35 -3.19 -12.66
C ARG A 349 10.70 -2.67 -11.26
N GLU A 350 10.22 -3.33 -10.20
CA GLU A 350 10.61 -2.98 -8.83
C GLU A 350 12.09 -3.24 -8.59
N LEU A 351 12.59 -4.41 -9.04
CA LEU A 351 14.02 -4.75 -8.94
C LEU A 351 14.89 -3.76 -9.72
N GLU A 352 14.48 -3.41 -10.94
CA GLU A 352 15.19 -2.40 -11.76
C GLU A 352 15.29 -1.06 -11.02
N ALA A 353 14.20 -0.59 -10.44
CA ALA A 353 14.16 0.65 -9.68
C ALA A 353 15.05 0.61 -8.42
N VAL A 354 15.02 -0.53 -7.69
CA VAL A 354 15.85 -0.75 -6.48
C VAL A 354 17.33 -0.83 -6.85
N PHE A 355 17.70 -1.54 -7.94
CA PHE A 355 19.09 -1.64 -8.38
C PHE A 355 19.62 -0.31 -8.89
N ALA A 356 18.82 0.45 -9.62
CA ALA A 356 19.17 1.80 -10.05
C ALA A 356 19.39 2.73 -8.83
N ALA A 357 18.52 2.64 -7.81
CA ALA A 357 18.67 3.41 -6.58
C ALA A 357 19.95 3.02 -5.80
N ALA A 358 20.27 1.72 -5.73
CA ALA A 358 21.48 1.25 -5.08
C ALA A 358 22.74 1.72 -5.80
N ARG A 359 22.80 1.60 -7.13
CA ARG A 359 23.93 2.06 -7.93
C ARG A 359 24.07 3.58 -7.90
N GLY A 360 22.97 4.33 -7.92
CA GLY A 360 22.99 5.78 -7.79
C GLY A 360 23.45 6.25 -6.42
N GLY A 361 23.12 5.50 -5.37
CA GLY A 361 23.52 5.84 -4.00
C GLY A 361 24.95 5.45 -3.65
N TRP A 362 25.46 4.38 -4.26
CA TRP A 362 26.82 3.85 -3.98
C TRP A 362 27.48 3.37 -5.29
N PRO A 363 27.86 4.30 -6.18
CA PRO A 363 28.34 3.94 -7.53
C PRO A 363 29.64 3.11 -7.52
N ASP A 364 30.46 3.26 -6.49
CA ASP A 364 31.75 2.54 -6.34
C ASP A 364 31.61 1.18 -5.63
N LYS A 365 30.40 0.82 -5.20
CA LYS A 365 30.17 -0.46 -4.50
C LYS A 365 29.72 -1.54 -5.48
N ARG A 366 30.17 -2.75 -5.23
CA ARG A 366 29.67 -3.97 -5.88
C ARG A 366 28.25 -4.25 -5.41
N LEU A 367 27.33 -4.48 -6.34
CA LEU A 367 25.94 -4.85 -6.06
C LEU A 367 25.79 -6.38 -6.00
N VAL A 368 25.63 -6.90 -4.80
CA VAL A 368 25.36 -8.32 -4.54
C VAL A 368 23.90 -8.46 -4.15
N VAL A 369 23.16 -9.30 -4.85
CA VAL A 369 21.71 -9.47 -4.63
C VAL A 369 21.41 -10.89 -4.19
N ALA A 370 20.67 -11.04 -3.09
CA ALA A 370 19.98 -12.28 -2.71
C ALA A 370 18.50 -12.10 -3.04
N PHE A 371 17.99 -12.90 -3.96
CA PHE A 371 16.62 -12.79 -4.46
C PHE A 371 15.84 -14.09 -4.27
N GLN A 372 14.61 -13.95 -3.75
CA GLN A 372 13.63 -15.02 -3.69
C GLN A 372 12.46 -14.69 -4.61
N PRO A 373 12.27 -15.39 -5.73
CA PRO A 373 11.09 -15.21 -6.57
C PRO A 373 9.82 -15.51 -5.80
N HIS A 374 8.75 -14.76 -6.08
CA HIS A 374 7.49 -14.85 -5.37
C HIS A 374 6.37 -15.20 -6.33
N ARG A 375 5.73 -16.36 -6.13
CA ARG A 375 4.73 -17.05 -6.96
C ARG A 375 5.32 -17.71 -8.21
N TYR A 376 4.90 -18.92 -8.45
CA TYR A 376 5.25 -19.66 -9.67
C TYR A 376 4.68 -19.01 -10.94
N SER A 377 3.43 -18.54 -10.88
CA SER A 377 2.77 -17.85 -11.99
C SER A 377 3.57 -16.63 -12.46
N ARG A 378 3.95 -15.74 -11.54
CA ARG A 378 4.75 -14.55 -11.88
C ARG A 378 6.13 -14.91 -12.39
N THR A 379 6.79 -15.91 -11.78
CA THR A 379 8.12 -16.36 -12.22
C THR A 379 8.08 -16.85 -13.66
N ARG A 380 7.06 -17.64 -14.04
CA ARG A 380 6.85 -18.09 -15.41
C ARG A 380 6.56 -16.94 -16.36
N ASP A 381 5.59 -16.10 -16.03
CA ASP A 381 5.04 -15.10 -16.93
C ASP A 381 6.00 -13.92 -17.16
N GLN A 382 6.92 -13.67 -16.22
CA GLN A 382 7.90 -12.59 -16.23
C GLN A 382 9.35 -13.11 -16.35
N PHE A 383 9.54 -14.36 -16.76
CA PHE A 383 10.85 -15.04 -16.74
C PHE A 383 11.94 -14.24 -17.46
N ASP A 384 11.70 -13.83 -18.70
CA ASP A 384 12.67 -13.09 -19.50
C ASP A 384 13.01 -11.73 -18.89
N ALA A 385 12.02 -11.04 -18.32
CA ALA A 385 12.22 -9.77 -17.65
C ALA A 385 13.02 -9.93 -16.34
N PHE A 386 12.75 -10.99 -15.55
CA PHE A 386 13.60 -11.33 -14.40
C PHE A 386 15.03 -11.66 -14.83
N ALA A 387 15.22 -12.49 -15.85
CA ALA A 387 16.55 -12.84 -16.36
C ALA A 387 17.31 -11.58 -16.80
N ALA A 388 16.65 -10.67 -17.51
CA ALA A 388 17.26 -9.42 -17.96
C ALA A 388 17.70 -8.53 -16.78
N VAL A 389 16.83 -8.26 -15.79
CA VAL A 389 17.16 -7.38 -14.67
C VAL A 389 18.18 -8.00 -13.73
N LEU A 390 18.04 -9.29 -13.39
CA LEU A 390 18.95 -9.98 -12.47
C LEU A 390 20.36 -10.18 -13.07
N SER A 391 20.50 -10.21 -14.39
CA SER A 391 21.83 -10.28 -15.05
C SER A 391 22.62 -8.96 -14.95
N THR A 392 22.01 -7.85 -14.52
CA THR A 392 22.69 -6.56 -14.38
C THR A 392 23.49 -6.41 -13.08
N VAL A 393 23.34 -7.32 -12.13
CA VAL A 393 24.03 -7.25 -10.83
C VAL A 393 25.40 -7.92 -10.87
N ASP A 394 26.29 -7.53 -9.95
CA ASP A 394 27.67 -8.03 -9.95
C ASP A 394 27.80 -9.45 -9.36
N ALA A 395 26.85 -9.83 -8.52
CA ALA A 395 26.70 -11.21 -8.05
C ALA A 395 25.24 -11.45 -7.61
N LEU A 396 24.75 -12.65 -7.91
CA LEU A 396 23.38 -13.06 -7.61
C LEU A 396 23.38 -14.34 -6.78
N VAL A 397 22.58 -14.35 -5.71
CA VAL A 397 22.17 -15.54 -4.97
C VAL A 397 20.67 -15.71 -5.19
N LEU A 398 20.28 -16.77 -5.87
CA LEU A 398 18.88 -17.08 -6.17
C LEU A 398 18.41 -18.21 -5.25
N SER A 399 17.30 -18.04 -4.58
CA SER A 399 16.66 -19.08 -3.78
C SER A 399 15.48 -19.71 -4.50
N GLU A 400 14.96 -20.80 -3.95
CA GLU A 400 13.72 -21.43 -4.41
C GLU A 400 12.55 -20.45 -4.41
N VAL A 401 11.62 -20.65 -5.36
CA VAL A 401 10.42 -19.82 -5.48
C VAL A 401 9.55 -19.95 -4.22
N TYR A 402 9.14 -18.82 -3.65
CA TYR A 402 8.13 -18.79 -2.59
C TYR A 402 6.73 -18.94 -3.21
N PRO A 403 6.00 -20.04 -2.89
CA PRO A 403 4.77 -20.39 -3.61
C PRO A 403 3.59 -19.46 -3.34
N ALA A 404 3.55 -18.76 -2.20
CA ALA A 404 2.44 -17.89 -1.78
C ALA A 404 1.04 -18.56 -1.89
N GLY A 405 0.97 -19.89 -1.66
CA GLY A 405 -0.26 -20.67 -1.75
C GLY A 405 -0.56 -21.27 -3.12
N GLU A 406 0.26 -20.99 -4.14
CA GLU A 406 0.16 -21.63 -5.46
C GLU A 406 0.72 -23.06 -5.45
N ALA A 407 0.13 -23.94 -6.27
CA ALA A 407 0.75 -25.22 -6.58
C ALA A 407 1.96 -25.02 -7.51
N PRO A 408 3.00 -25.90 -7.42
CA PRO A 408 4.14 -25.82 -8.31
C PRO A 408 3.72 -25.87 -9.79
N ILE A 409 4.32 -24.99 -10.59
CA ILE A 409 4.11 -24.93 -12.04
C ILE A 409 5.38 -25.46 -12.71
N PRO A 410 5.32 -26.51 -13.54
CA PRO A 410 6.50 -27.03 -14.22
C PRO A 410 7.21 -25.95 -15.07
N GLY A 411 8.53 -25.81 -14.91
CA GLY A 411 9.34 -24.81 -15.58
C GLY A 411 9.24 -23.38 -15.01
N ALA A 412 8.71 -23.24 -13.81
CA ALA A 412 8.62 -21.97 -13.08
C ALA A 412 9.44 -22.00 -11.77
N ASP A 413 10.37 -22.93 -11.65
CA ASP A 413 11.28 -23.21 -10.53
C ASP A 413 12.71 -22.68 -10.76
#